data_cd6162d77a662027f813a5315dd451fe
#
_entry.id   cd6162d77a662027f813a5315dd451fe
#
_cell.length_a   1.000
_cell.length_b   1.000
_cell.length_c   1.000
_cell.angle_alpha   90.00
_cell.angle_beta   90.00
_cell.angle_gamma   90.00
#
_symmetry.space_group_name_H-M   'P 1'
#
loop_
_entity.id
_entity.type
_entity.pdbx_description
1 polymer ?
#
loop_
_entity_poly.entity_id
_entity_poly.type
_entity_poly.pdbx_seq_one_letter_code
_entity_poly.pdbx_strand_id
1 'polypeptide(L)'
;MKIIIVTGQEGADVENLFRRTISENKYTYDDAPKMVFPERSSLLCHPRSLYNNVRKVVSDHIDRNEDLFVATFSDYAMYGVRVEIRLADFEGAKLYQMMSDGEVVVSEIDSNGKCQYINGVFDVLGEALNDVLGW
;
A
#
# COMPACT_ATOMS: atom_id res chain seq x y z
N MET A 1 -17.49 1.88 -1.52
CA MET A 1 -16.19 1.58 -2.13
C MET A 1 -15.19 1.11 -1.09
N LYS A 2 -14.18 0.40 -1.50
CA LYS A 2 -13.12 -0.09 -0.62
C LYS A 2 -11.75 0.34 -1.16
N ILE A 3 -10.84 0.68 -0.26
CA ILE A 3 -9.42 0.82 -0.58
C ILE A 3 -8.71 -0.30 0.18
N ILE A 4 -8.07 -1.19 -0.56
CA ILE A 4 -7.35 -2.33 0.02
C ILE A 4 -5.88 -2.24 -0.40
N ILE A 5 -5.00 -2.23 0.59
CA ILE A 5 -3.56 -2.14 0.37
C ILE A 5 -2.92 -3.43 0.85
N VAL A 6 -2.05 -3.98 0.03
CA VAL A 6 -1.31 -5.22 0.29
C VAL A 6 0.17 -4.92 0.27
N THR A 7 0.85 -5.31 1.32
CA THR A 7 2.30 -5.19 1.46
C THR A 7 2.82 -6.37 2.30
N GLY A 8 4.11 -6.39 2.60
CA GLY A 8 4.67 -7.46 3.39
C GLY A 8 6.12 -7.26 3.76
N GLN A 9 6.61 -8.21 4.55
CA GLN A 9 8.01 -8.32 4.90
C GLN A 9 8.83 -8.85 3.73
N GLU A 10 10.15 -8.65 3.79
CA GLU A 10 11.06 -9.26 2.82
C GLU A 10 10.86 -10.77 2.75
N GLY A 11 10.79 -11.31 1.53
CA GLY A 11 10.57 -12.73 1.29
C GLY A 11 9.12 -13.17 1.29
N ALA A 12 8.17 -12.32 1.66
CA ALA A 12 6.74 -12.63 1.59
C ALA A 12 6.25 -12.61 0.14
N ASP A 13 5.37 -13.56 -0.22
CA ASP A 13 4.76 -13.62 -1.55
C ASP A 13 3.54 -12.68 -1.62
N VAL A 14 3.83 -11.38 -1.68
CA VAL A 14 2.83 -10.32 -1.72
C VAL A 14 2.00 -10.37 -3.00
N GLU A 15 2.59 -10.79 -4.12
CA GLU A 15 1.85 -10.93 -5.37
C GLU A 15 0.71 -11.95 -5.26
N ASN A 16 0.98 -13.11 -4.67
CA ASN A 16 -0.04 -14.14 -4.44
C ASN A 16 -1.15 -13.60 -3.51
N LEU A 17 -0.78 -12.95 -2.42
CA LEU A 17 -1.74 -12.34 -1.51
C LEU A 17 -2.61 -11.30 -2.24
N PHE A 18 -2.00 -10.47 -3.07
CA PHE A 18 -2.70 -9.44 -3.84
C PHE A 18 -3.72 -10.05 -4.79
N ARG A 19 -3.33 -11.06 -5.57
CA ARG A 19 -4.23 -11.78 -6.48
C ARG A 19 -5.39 -12.45 -5.74
N ARG A 20 -5.10 -13.07 -4.62
CA ARG A 20 -6.11 -13.71 -3.78
C ARG A 20 -7.09 -12.71 -3.20
N THR A 21 -6.61 -11.58 -2.71
CA THR A 21 -7.44 -10.52 -2.14
C THR A 21 -8.39 -9.92 -3.19
N ILE A 22 -7.89 -9.70 -4.41
CA ILE A 22 -8.71 -9.25 -5.54
C ILE A 22 -9.80 -10.26 -5.84
N SER A 23 -9.46 -11.54 -5.93
CA SER A 23 -10.41 -12.62 -6.19
C SER A 23 -11.49 -12.73 -5.11
N GLU A 24 -11.10 -12.63 -3.85
CA GLU A 24 -12.04 -12.65 -2.71
C GLU A 24 -13.04 -11.49 -2.74
N ASN A 25 -12.67 -10.38 -3.37
CA ASN A 25 -13.55 -9.24 -3.58
C ASN A 25 -14.30 -9.28 -4.91
N LYS A 26 -14.33 -10.45 -5.55
CA LYS A 26 -15.14 -10.76 -6.75
C LYS A 26 -14.72 -10.02 -8.02
N TYR A 27 -13.45 -9.67 -8.12
CA TYR A 27 -12.83 -9.16 -9.35
C TYR A 27 -11.95 -10.23 -9.97
N THR A 28 -11.79 -10.18 -11.30
CA THR A 28 -10.65 -10.83 -11.94
C THR A 28 -9.43 -9.91 -11.80
N TYR A 29 -8.25 -10.50 -11.80
CA TYR A 29 -7.03 -9.70 -11.64
C TYR A 29 -6.89 -8.63 -12.73
N ASP A 30 -7.20 -8.98 -13.98
CA ASP A 30 -7.04 -8.07 -15.11
C ASP A 30 -8.03 -6.91 -15.07
N ASP A 31 -9.25 -7.15 -14.58
CA ASP A 31 -10.32 -6.15 -14.54
C ASP A 31 -10.33 -5.32 -13.26
N ALA A 32 -9.61 -5.74 -12.24
CA ALA A 32 -9.59 -5.04 -10.96
C ALA A 32 -8.95 -3.65 -11.09
N PRO A 33 -9.57 -2.62 -10.49
CA PRO A 33 -8.94 -1.29 -10.41
C PRO A 33 -7.76 -1.37 -9.44
N LYS A 34 -6.54 -1.32 -9.98
CA LYS A 34 -5.34 -1.60 -9.18
C LYS A 34 -4.16 -0.73 -9.53
N MET A 35 -3.29 -0.57 -8.52
CA MET A 35 -1.95 -0.01 -8.65
C MET A 35 -0.94 -0.98 -8.06
N VAL A 36 0.18 -1.19 -8.73
CA VAL A 36 1.30 -2.02 -8.27
C VAL A 36 2.57 -1.18 -8.30
N PHE A 37 3.25 -1.06 -7.16
CA PHE A 37 4.50 -0.30 -7.02
C PHE A 37 5.55 -1.10 -6.24
N PRO A 38 6.83 -1.10 -6.68
CA PRO A 38 7.28 -0.46 -7.91
C PRO A 38 6.94 -1.27 -9.16
N GLU A 39 6.55 -0.59 -10.22
CA GLU A 39 6.53 -1.14 -11.56
C GLU A 39 7.88 -0.92 -12.23
N ARG A 40 8.18 -1.66 -13.32
CA ARG A 40 9.40 -1.44 -14.10
C ARG A 40 9.57 0.01 -14.55
N SER A 41 8.49 0.64 -14.98
CA SER A 41 8.46 2.05 -15.39
C SER A 41 8.68 3.02 -14.26
N SER A 42 8.50 2.61 -13.01
CA SER A 42 8.63 3.48 -11.83
C SER A 42 9.97 3.32 -11.10
N LEU A 43 10.86 2.41 -11.53
CA LEU A 43 12.16 2.20 -10.88
C LEU A 43 13.06 3.43 -10.90
N LEU A 44 12.91 4.29 -11.91
CA LEU A 44 13.64 5.56 -12.03
C LEU A 44 12.75 6.76 -11.70
N CYS A 45 11.58 6.54 -11.15
CA CYS A 45 10.66 7.61 -10.80
C CYS A 45 11.13 8.31 -9.52
N HIS A 46 11.13 9.66 -9.55
CA HIS A 46 11.43 10.42 -8.35
C HIS A 46 10.40 10.14 -7.26
N PRO A 47 10.79 9.96 -5.97
CA PRO A 47 9.86 9.67 -4.88
C PRO A 47 8.69 10.64 -4.78
N ARG A 48 8.92 11.93 -5.04
CA ARG A 48 7.85 12.93 -5.05
C ARG A 48 6.85 12.69 -6.18
N SER A 49 7.31 12.29 -7.36
CA SER A 49 6.42 11.97 -8.48
C SER A 49 5.58 10.74 -8.18
N LEU A 50 6.16 9.73 -7.56
CA LEU A 50 5.44 8.55 -7.10
C LEU A 50 4.36 8.91 -6.07
N TYR A 51 4.74 9.67 -5.07
CA TYR A 51 3.82 10.17 -4.04
C TYR A 51 2.65 10.95 -4.64
N ASN A 52 2.94 11.88 -5.56
CA ASN A 52 1.91 12.71 -6.20
C ASN A 52 0.99 11.87 -7.10
N ASN A 53 1.52 10.90 -7.84
CA ASN A 53 0.73 10.01 -8.68
C ASN A 53 -0.22 9.14 -7.87
N VAL A 54 0.26 8.58 -6.79
CA VAL A 54 -0.57 7.76 -5.89
C VAL A 54 -1.71 8.61 -5.31
N ARG A 55 -1.41 9.82 -4.86
CA ARG A 55 -2.42 10.73 -4.33
C ARG A 55 -3.51 11.02 -5.35
N LYS A 56 -3.12 11.31 -6.59
CA LYS A 56 -4.08 11.61 -7.66
C LYS A 56 -5.00 10.42 -7.93
N VAL A 57 -4.44 9.22 -8.05
CA VAL A 57 -5.23 8.02 -8.33
C VAL A 57 -6.19 7.72 -7.18
N VAL A 58 -5.73 7.80 -5.93
CA VAL A 58 -6.58 7.58 -4.76
C VAL A 58 -7.71 8.61 -4.70
N SER A 59 -7.39 9.89 -4.88
CA SER A 59 -8.37 10.97 -4.90
C SER A 59 -9.43 10.77 -5.99
N ASP A 60 -9.02 10.39 -7.20
CA ASP A 60 -9.92 10.13 -8.30
C ASP A 60 -10.87 8.97 -8.00
N HIS A 61 -10.37 7.88 -7.40
CA HIS A 61 -11.21 6.74 -7.03
C HIS A 61 -12.20 7.08 -5.91
N ILE A 62 -11.78 7.83 -4.91
CA ILE A 62 -12.68 8.31 -3.86
C ILE A 62 -13.79 9.17 -4.45
N ASP A 63 -13.45 10.11 -5.34
CA ASP A 63 -14.43 11.00 -5.97
C ASP A 63 -15.44 10.25 -6.82
N ARG A 64 -15.02 9.17 -7.48
CA ARG A 64 -15.89 8.32 -8.30
C ARG A 64 -16.60 7.22 -7.52
N ASN A 65 -16.29 7.06 -6.25
CA ASN A 65 -16.78 5.97 -5.42
C ASN A 65 -16.45 4.59 -6.01
N GLU A 66 -15.25 4.43 -6.51
CA GLU A 66 -14.74 3.19 -7.14
C GLU A 66 -13.73 2.50 -6.24
N ASP A 67 -13.82 1.18 -6.12
CA ASP A 67 -12.87 0.37 -5.37
C ASP A 67 -11.45 0.54 -5.92
N LEU A 68 -10.46 0.39 -5.04
CA LEU A 68 -9.05 0.45 -5.42
C LEU A 68 -8.24 -0.56 -4.64
N PHE A 69 -7.43 -1.34 -5.37
CA PHE A 69 -6.47 -2.29 -4.81
C PHE A 69 -5.05 -1.80 -5.06
N VAL A 70 -4.24 -1.77 -4.04
CA VAL A 70 -2.85 -1.29 -4.11
C VAL A 70 -1.92 -2.36 -3.58
N ALA A 71 -0.91 -2.74 -4.34
CA ALA A 71 0.19 -3.58 -3.87
C ALA A 71 1.48 -2.77 -3.93
N THR A 72 2.22 -2.71 -2.83
CA THR A 72 3.44 -1.91 -2.79
C THR A 72 4.39 -2.34 -1.67
N PHE A 73 5.69 -2.13 -1.90
CA PHE A 73 6.72 -2.11 -0.86
C PHE A 73 7.23 -0.69 -0.59
N SER A 74 6.65 0.33 -1.22
CA SER A 74 7.09 1.72 -1.09
C SER A 74 6.34 2.44 0.01
N ASP A 75 7.06 2.98 0.98
CA ASP A 75 6.50 3.84 2.01
C ASP A 75 5.98 5.16 1.44
N TYR A 76 6.59 5.68 0.38
CA TYR A 76 6.08 6.88 -0.32
C TYR A 76 4.69 6.64 -0.91
N ALA A 77 4.46 5.47 -1.50
CA ALA A 77 3.12 5.11 -1.98
C ALA A 77 2.13 5.01 -0.81
N MET A 78 2.54 4.40 0.30
CA MET A 78 1.70 4.32 1.50
C MET A 78 1.35 5.70 2.06
N TYR A 79 2.32 6.61 2.14
CA TYR A 79 2.05 7.98 2.59
C TYR A 79 1.04 8.68 1.68
N GLY A 80 1.17 8.51 0.36
CA GLY A 80 0.21 9.09 -0.59
C GLY A 80 -1.21 8.60 -0.36
N VAL A 81 -1.38 7.31 -0.16
CA VAL A 81 -2.70 6.71 0.15
C VAL A 81 -3.25 7.27 1.46
N ARG A 82 -2.44 7.27 2.51
CA ARG A 82 -2.87 7.71 3.85
C ARG A 82 -3.25 9.18 3.89
N VAL A 83 -2.52 10.04 3.18
CA VAL A 83 -2.84 11.48 3.09
C VAL A 83 -4.20 11.69 2.46
N GLU A 84 -4.49 11.02 1.35
CA GLU A 84 -5.78 11.18 0.66
C GLU A 84 -6.95 10.61 1.48
N ILE A 85 -6.74 9.51 2.21
CA ILE A 85 -7.73 8.98 3.14
C ILE A 85 -8.07 10.04 4.20
N ARG A 86 -7.06 10.68 4.77
CA ARG A 86 -7.27 11.73 5.77
C ARG A 86 -7.98 12.95 5.18
N LEU A 87 -7.56 13.43 4.03
CA LEU A 87 -8.15 14.62 3.40
C LEU A 87 -9.62 14.40 3.02
N ALA A 88 -9.98 13.18 2.64
CA ALA A 88 -11.34 12.80 2.30
C ALA A 88 -12.17 12.33 3.50
N ASP A 89 -11.57 12.19 4.67
CA ASP A 89 -12.20 11.57 5.86
C ASP A 89 -12.83 10.21 5.50
N PHE A 90 -12.07 9.41 4.72
CA PHE A 90 -12.56 8.17 4.14
C PHE A 90 -12.53 7.03 5.16
N GLU A 91 -13.65 6.30 5.27
CA GLU A 91 -13.76 5.07 6.04
C GLU A 91 -13.87 3.86 5.12
N GLY A 92 -13.27 2.75 5.49
CA GLY A 92 -13.33 1.50 4.72
C GLY A 92 -12.03 1.13 4.03
N ALA A 93 -10.92 1.73 4.42
CA ALA A 93 -9.59 1.31 3.95
C ALA A 93 -9.01 0.21 4.85
N LYS A 94 -8.41 -0.82 4.23
CA LYS A 94 -7.78 -1.93 4.93
C LYS A 94 -6.35 -2.15 4.44
N LEU A 95 -5.50 -2.57 5.37
CA LEU A 95 -4.10 -2.91 5.12
C LEU A 95 -3.87 -4.38 5.41
N TYR A 96 -3.43 -5.11 4.39
CA TYR A 96 -3.05 -6.53 4.47
C TYR A 96 -1.53 -6.60 4.48
N GLN A 97 -0.97 -7.11 5.55
CA GLN A 97 0.48 -7.25 5.70
C GLN A 97 0.85 -8.72 5.82
N MET A 98 1.70 -9.19 4.92
CA MET A 98 2.15 -10.57 4.92
C MET A 98 3.51 -10.70 5.59
N MET A 99 3.61 -11.58 6.56
CA MET A 99 4.88 -11.93 7.17
C MET A 99 5.68 -12.87 6.29
N SER A 100 6.97 -12.96 6.51
CA SER A 100 7.86 -13.83 5.73
C SER A 100 7.50 -15.31 5.83
N ASP A 101 6.84 -15.73 6.91
CA ASP A 101 6.33 -17.10 7.09
C ASP A 101 4.99 -17.38 6.40
N GLY A 102 4.39 -16.36 5.75
CA GLY A 102 3.11 -16.46 5.08
C GLY A 102 1.90 -16.06 5.91
N GLU A 103 2.06 -15.76 7.18
CA GLU A 103 0.97 -15.26 8.02
C GLU A 103 0.55 -13.86 7.57
N VAL A 104 -0.75 -13.58 7.55
CA VAL A 104 -1.31 -12.30 7.11
C VAL A 104 -1.98 -11.60 8.28
N VAL A 105 -1.62 -10.35 8.48
CA VAL A 105 -2.24 -9.47 9.47
C VAL A 105 -3.08 -8.45 8.73
N VAL A 106 -4.37 -8.39 9.03
CA VAL A 106 -5.30 -7.42 8.44
C VAL A 106 -5.63 -6.37 9.49
N SER A 107 -5.44 -5.12 9.13
CA SER A 107 -5.78 -3.98 9.99
C SER A 107 -6.51 -2.92 9.19
N GLU A 108 -7.13 -1.98 9.91
CA GLU A 108 -7.78 -0.85 9.28
C GLU A 108 -6.83 0.34 9.17
N ILE A 109 -7.02 1.14 8.11
CA ILE A 109 -6.51 2.50 8.05
C ILE A 109 -7.69 3.38 8.40
N ASP A 110 -7.59 4.11 9.53
CA ASP A 110 -8.71 4.93 9.99
C ASP A 110 -8.88 6.19 9.11
N SER A 111 -9.98 6.92 9.34
CA SER A 111 -10.30 8.12 8.57
C SER A 111 -9.29 9.27 8.75
N ASN A 112 -8.43 9.20 9.76
CA ASN A 112 -7.30 10.10 9.93
C ASN A 112 -6.04 9.66 9.17
N GLY A 113 -6.11 8.55 8.44
CA GLY A 113 -4.98 7.99 7.70
C GLY A 113 -3.98 7.25 8.58
N LYS A 114 -4.34 6.90 9.80
CA LYS A 114 -3.47 6.18 10.73
C LYS A 114 -3.62 4.68 10.57
N CYS A 115 -2.49 3.99 10.59
CA CYS A 115 -2.41 2.54 10.57
C CYS A 115 -1.17 2.07 11.31
N GLN A 116 -1.10 0.77 11.60
CA GLN A 116 0.07 0.16 12.21
C GLN A 116 0.75 -0.77 11.21
N TYR A 117 2.08 -0.65 11.11
CA TYR A 117 2.90 -1.56 10.32
C TYR A 117 3.51 -2.62 11.23
N ILE A 118 3.56 -3.86 10.74
CA ILE A 118 4.36 -4.89 11.40
C ILE A 118 5.85 -4.63 11.17
N ASN A 119 6.69 -5.13 12.06
CA ASN A 119 8.14 -4.98 11.93
C ASN A 119 8.64 -5.58 10.62
N GLY A 120 9.60 -4.92 9.99
CA GLY A 120 10.22 -5.39 8.75
C GLY A 120 9.47 -5.05 7.47
N VAL A 121 8.37 -4.30 7.55
CA VAL A 121 7.63 -3.88 6.34
C VAL A 121 8.21 -2.60 5.76
N PHE A 122 8.40 -1.54 6.57
CA PHE A 122 8.86 -0.22 6.11
C PHE A 122 9.97 0.38 6.96
N ASP A 123 10.69 -0.38 7.73
CA ASP A 123 11.70 0.12 8.69
C ASP A 123 13.15 0.11 8.17
N VAL A 124 13.34 -0.16 6.88
CA VAL A 124 14.68 -0.20 6.26
C VAL A 124 15.42 1.14 6.41
N LEU A 125 14.70 2.26 6.30
CA LEU A 125 15.32 3.58 6.44
C LEU A 125 15.90 3.77 7.84
N GLY A 126 15.19 3.37 8.88
CA GLY A 126 15.67 3.43 10.26
C GLY A 126 16.91 2.58 10.48
N GLU A 127 16.91 1.35 9.96
CA GLU A 127 18.05 0.44 10.00
C GLU A 127 19.27 1.03 9.27
N ALA A 128 19.05 1.56 8.07
CA ALA A 128 20.10 2.16 7.27
C ALA A 128 20.71 3.39 7.95
N LEU A 129 19.88 4.23 8.59
CA LEU A 129 20.37 5.37 9.35
C LEU A 129 21.22 4.93 10.56
N ASN A 130 20.79 3.90 11.28
CA ASN A 130 21.56 3.35 12.39
C ASN A 130 22.92 2.81 11.91
N ASP A 131 22.96 2.10 10.79
CA ASP A 131 24.19 1.57 10.23
C ASP A 131 25.15 2.70 9.78
N VAL A 132 24.63 3.74 9.14
CA VAL A 132 25.43 4.88 8.68
C VAL A 132 25.95 5.70 9.85
N LEU A 133 25.15 5.91 10.90
CA LEU A 133 25.52 6.72 12.06
C LEU A 133 26.33 5.94 13.11
N GLY A 134 26.45 4.62 12.96
CA GLY A 134 27.18 3.77 13.89
C GLY A 134 26.47 3.54 15.23
N TRP A 135 25.20 3.63 15.23
CA TRP A 135 24.38 3.42 16.45
C TRP A 135 23.98 1.96 16.64
#